data_c16a9874b90c72916c8fa0c33f0fa417
#
_entry.id   c16a9874b90c72916c8fa0c33f0fa417
#
_cell.length_a   1.000
_cell.length_b   1.000
_cell.length_c   1.000
_cell.angle_alpha   90.00
_cell.angle_beta   90.00
_cell.angle_gamma   90.00
#
_symmetry.space_group_name_H-M   'P 1'
#
loop_
_entity.id
_entity.type
_entity.pdbx_description
1 polymer ?
#
loop_
_entity_poly.entity_id
_entity_poly.type
_entity_poly.pdbx_seq_one_letter_code
_entity_poly.pdbx_strand_id
1 'polypeptide(L)'
;DLPYLLTLPPFGFFWFVLAEEHAVPDWHMPAPVAMPELVTFVLREGLRTAFGEQDRVTFEKQVLPAYLPLRRWYQGKGSRLTEARLASATVMKTSEGEMVLTGIETVRGSSDRYFVPLAVVFDDQERMVPLSAQLALARARRGRRVGLVTDAASRDAFIRAMVENLAAGTVLPSGTGEIRFRPAARLAECAPDAEAPVGRFGGEQSNTTIMIGEMVLKLVRHTFVGIHPEAEMCRFLTGPGGFDGTPAFLGDVVQVEEDGTERTLAVAQAFVRNQGDAWSWTLGQLRRMLDDAPLHDSAGEDAEAPSHGDGARAALDLFLATLGRRVGQMHLALAQETPEADFAPQEMTAEHVAAWRAEAQDEAEAALDLLARQIDSLPTEAQEAGAALLARRHALVARIGDEAATMAGGLRTRIHGDLHLGQVLVAAGDAVIVDFEGEPLRPLDERRARSTPARDVAGMLRSLDYAAAAVLRDLPPRAPGAADPRPEIIEEWRTLARGIFLAAYHDVVGASRAWPPEAAARDGLIAVFVASKAAYELTYELKNRPSWAAIPIGALLALAGAESPAMVEA
;
A
#
# COMPACT_ATOMS: atom_id res chain seq x y z
N ASP A 1 -21.62 -34.69 -17.22
CA ASP A 1 -20.12 -34.69 -17.15
C ASP A 1 -19.59 -34.95 -18.56
N LEU A 2 -19.16 -33.88 -19.25
CA LEU A 2 -18.49 -33.98 -20.54
C LEU A 2 -16.98 -33.88 -20.30
N PRO A 3 -16.14 -34.72 -20.98
CA PRO A 3 -14.71 -34.63 -20.86
C PRO A 3 -14.19 -33.29 -21.41
N TYR A 4 -13.22 -32.71 -20.74
CA TYR A 4 -12.52 -31.51 -21.24
C TYR A 4 -11.68 -31.90 -22.46
N LEU A 5 -11.93 -31.25 -23.59
CA LEU A 5 -11.07 -31.39 -24.79
C LEU A 5 -9.98 -30.30 -24.76
N LEU A 6 -8.74 -30.71 -24.61
CA LEU A 6 -7.61 -29.80 -24.56
C LEU A 6 -6.63 -30.12 -25.68
N THR A 7 -6.12 -29.09 -26.36
CA THR A 7 -5.06 -29.25 -27.36
C THR A 7 -3.76 -28.77 -26.73
N LEU A 8 -2.80 -29.69 -26.56
CA LEU A 8 -1.45 -29.38 -26.12
C LEU A 8 -0.57 -29.04 -27.32
N PRO A 9 0.06 -27.86 -27.39
CA PRO A 9 1.07 -27.60 -28.39
C PRO A 9 2.31 -28.46 -28.13
N PRO A 10 3.18 -28.68 -29.12
CA PRO A 10 4.43 -29.42 -28.92
C PRO A 10 5.23 -28.79 -27.75
N PHE A 11 5.65 -29.63 -26.79
CA PHE A 11 6.35 -29.24 -25.57
C PHE A 11 5.53 -28.37 -24.60
N GLY A 12 4.20 -28.23 -24.80
CA GLY A 12 3.29 -27.53 -23.89
C GLY A 12 2.87 -28.43 -22.72
N PHE A 13 2.52 -27.80 -21.59
CA PHE A 13 1.90 -28.47 -20.45
C PHE A 13 0.88 -27.55 -19.82
N PHE A 14 -0.09 -28.14 -19.11
CA PHE A 14 -1.09 -27.43 -18.33
C PHE A 14 -1.03 -27.88 -16.88
N TRP A 15 -1.14 -26.93 -15.97
CA TRP A 15 -1.40 -27.21 -14.56
C TRP A 15 -2.90 -27.15 -14.29
N PHE A 16 -3.42 -28.13 -13.58
CA PHE A 16 -4.80 -28.17 -13.16
C PHE A 16 -4.87 -28.13 -11.65
N VAL A 17 -5.74 -27.27 -11.11
CA VAL A 17 -6.07 -27.25 -9.68
C VAL A 17 -7.36 -28.05 -9.52
N LEU A 18 -7.32 -29.08 -8.71
CA LEU A 18 -8.51 -29.79 -8.27
C LEU A 18 -9.15 -28.98 -7.15
N ALA A 19 -10.31 -28.41 -7.40
CA ALA A 19 -11.07 -27.64 -6.43
C ALA A 19 -12.45 -28.28 -6.24
N GLU A 20 -13.06 -28.10 -5.08
CA GLU A 20 -14.45 -28.48 -4.84
C GLU A 20 -15.38 -27.65 -5.74
N GLU A 21 -16.56 -28.19 -6.08
CA GLU A 21 -17.51 -27.63 -7.07
C GLU A 21 -17.89 -26.17 -6.86
N HIS A 22 -17.62 -25.59 -5.68
CA HIS A 22 -17.92 -24.20 -5.32
C HIS A 22 -16.68 -23.32 -5.04
N ALA A 23 -15.48 -23.87 -5.13
CA ALA A 23 -14.24 -23.10 -4.97
C ALA A 23 -13.82 -22.52 -6.32
N VAL A 24 -14.17 -21.27 -6.57
CA VAL A 24 -13.68 -20.52 -7.72
C VAL A 24 -12.25 -20.06 -7.42
N PRO A 25 -11.23 -20.42 -8.23
CA PRO A 25 -9.86 -19.96 -8.02
C PRO A 25 -9.79 -18.41 -8.02
N ASP A 26 -8.94 -17.82 -7.19
CA ASP A 26 -8.80 -16.36 -7.04
C ASP A 26 -8.45 -15.62 -8.36
N TRP A 27 -7.92 -16.35 -9.35
CA TRP A 27 -7.64 -15.83 -10.70
C TRP A 27 -8.83 -15.97 -11.66
N HIS A 28 -9.93 -16.61 -11.25
CA HIS A 28 -11.13 -16.67 -12.07
C HIS A 28 -11.79 -15.30 -12.05
N MET A 29 -11.64 -14.57 -13.15
CA MET A 29 -12.35 -13.29 -13.30
C MET A 29 -13.83 -13.57 -13.13
N PRO A 30 -14.52 -12.90 -12.20
CA PRO A 30 -15.97 -12.97 -12.12
C PRO A 30 -16.52 -12.66 -13.49
N ALA A 31 -17.61 -13.36 -13.89
CA ALA A 31 -18.28 -13.14 -15.18
C ALA A 31 -18.37 -11.62 -15.42
N PRO A 32 -18.04 -11.13 -16.64
CA PRO A 32 -17.99 -9.70 -16.88
C PRO A 32 -19.31 -9.11 -16.39
N VAL A 33 -19.22 -8.23 -15.39
CA VAL A 33 -20.36 -7.47 -14.90
C VAL A 33 -20.97 -6.85 -16.15
N ALA A 34 -22.25 -7.14 -16.41
CA ALA A 34 -22.95 -6.65 -17.60
C ALA A 34 -22.65 -5.15 -17.69
N MET A 35 -21.97 -4.74 -18.78
CA MET A 35 -21.56 -3.34 -18.94
C MET A 35 -22.82 -2.50 -18.79
N PRO A 36 -22.85 -1.51 -17.88
CA PRO A 36 -24.01 -0.64 -17.75
C PRO A 36 -24.29 -0.01 -19.12
N GLU A 37 -25.56 0.26 -19.43
CA GLU A 37 -25.92 0.96 -20.66
C GLU A 37 -25.20 2.30 -20.69
N LEU A 38 -24.14 2.39 -21.52
CA LEU A 38 -23.32 3.58 -21.61
C LEU A 38 -24.07 4.67 -22.37
N VAL A 39 -24.15 5.85 -21.79
CA VAL A 39 -24.65 7.07 -22.46
C VAL A 39 -23.79 7.37 -23.68
N THR A 40 -24.39 7.84 -24.77
CA THR A 40 -23.68 8.20 -26.01
C THR A 40 -23.54 9.73 -26.13
N PHE A 41 -22.32 10.21 -26.22
CA PHE A 41 -22.00 11.61 -26.54
C PHE A 41 -21.70 11.79 -28.03
N VAL A 42 -22.24 12.86 -28.63
CA VAL A 42 -21.96 13.25 -30.02
C VAL A 42 -20.88 14.30 -30.02
N LEU A 43 -19.65 13.89 -30.35
CA LEU A 43 -18.48 14.77 -30.36
C LEU A 43 -18.36 15.49 -31.69
N ARG A 44 -18.48 16.83 -31.69
CA ARG A 44 -18.30 17.66 -32.92
C ARG A 44 -16.83 18.01 -33.13
N GLU A 45 -16.15 18.48 -32.10
CA GLU A 45 -14.77 19.01 -32.12
C GLU A 45 -13.85 18.34 -31.09
N GLY A 46 -14.07 17.04 -30.79
CA GLY A 46 -13.33 16.28 -29.78
C GLY A 46 -14.02 16.27 -28.40
N LEU A 47 -13.30 15.82 -27.36
CA LEU A 47 -13.82 15.71 -25.99
C LEU A 47 -14.31 17.04 -25.39
N ARG A 48 -13.80 18.17 -25.87
CA ARG A 48 -14.24 19.48 -25.40
C ARG A 48 -15.74 19.70 -25.58
N THR A 49 -16.33 19.14 -26.63
CA THR A 49 -17.77 19.29 -26.91
C THR A 49 -18.63 18.44 -25.99
N ALA A 50 -18.08 17.36 -25.41
CA ALA A 50 -18.78 16.58 -24.39
C ALA A 50 -18.94 17.32 -23.05
N PHE A 51 -18.31 18.47 -22.90
CA PHE A 51 -18.40 19.31 -21.70
C PHE A 51 -19.20 20.60 -21.94
N GLY A 52 -19.92 20.72 -23.08
CA GLY A 52 -20.93 21.76 -23.28
C GLY A 52 -22.10 21.61 -22.30
N GLU A 53 -22.88 22.68 -22.05
CA GLU A 53 -23.83 22.73 -20.91
C GLU A 53 -24.72 21.49 -20.79
N GLN A 54 -25.30 21.02 -21.89
CA GLN A 54 -26.27 19.91 -21.87
C GLN A 54 -25.60 18.55 -21.66
N ASP A 55 -24.50 18.31 -22.32
CA ASP A 55 -23.72 17.07 -22.22
C ASP A 55 -23.01 16.98 -20.87
N ARG A 56 -22.58 18.12 -20.32
CA ARG A 56 -21.99 18.24 -18.99
C ARG A 56 -22.95 17.79 -17.89
N VAL A 57 -24.21 18.23 -17.94
CA VAL A 57 -25.23 17.81 -16.97
C VAL A 57 -25.43 16.28 -17.00
N THR A 58 -25.44 15.70 -18.20
CA THR A 58 -25.54 14.26 -18.38
C THR A 58 -24.29 13.54 -17.85
N PHE A 59 -23.10 14.07 -18.13
CA PHE A 59 -21.86 13.53 -17.63
C PHE A 59 -21.81 13.55 -16.11
N GLU A 60 -22.16 14.66 -15.48
CA GLU A 60 -22.11 14.87 -14.03
C GLU A 60 -23.18 14.08 -13.26
N LYS A 61 -24.40 13.90 -13.81
CA LYS A 61 -25.53 13.27 -13.12
C LYS A 61 -25.77 11.81 -13.47
N GLN A 62 -25.24 11.34 -14.59
CA GLN A 62 -25.50 9.97 -15.03
C GLN A 62 -24.20 9.17 -15.19
N VAL A 63 -23.21 9.72 -15.92
CA VAL A 63 -21.99 8.99 -16.27
C VAL A 63 -21.06 8.84 -15.07
N LEU A 64 -20.68 9.94 -14.42
CA LEU A 64 -19.78 9.90 -13.25
C LEU A 64 -20.32 9.11 -12.07
N PRO A 65 -21.62 9.28 -11.68
CA PRO A 65 -22.21 8.47 -10.61
C PRO A 65 -22.29 6.97 -10.91
N ALA A 66 -22.38 6.57 -12.19
CA ALA A 66 -22.33 5.18 -12.59
C ALA A 66 -20.89 4.62 -12.62
N TYR A 67 -19.90 5.45 -12.98
CA TYR A 67 -18.53 5.03 -13.18
C TYR A 67 -17.71 4.97 -11.88
N LEU A 68 -17.73 6.06 -11.08
CA LEU A 68 -16.85 6.21 -9.92
C LEU A 68 -16.99 5.08 -8.87
N PRO A 69 -18.22 4.66 -8.48
CA PRO A 69 -18.38 3.61 -7.47
C PRO A 69 -17.81 2.24 -7.88
N LEU A 70 -17.60 2.01 -9.17
CA LEU A 70 -17.01 0.77 -9.69
C LEU A 70 -15.47 0.75 -9.56
N ARG A 71 -14.85 1.89 -9.28
CA ARG A 71 -13.40 2.00 -9.20
C ARG A 71 -12.89 1.66 -7.80
N ARG A 72 -11.77 0.92 -7.71
CA ARG A 72 -11.19 0.52 -6.41
C ARG A 72 -10.67 1.73 -5.62
N TRP A 73 -10.15 2.74 -6.32
CA TRP A 73 -9.64 3.98 -5.73
C TRP A 73 -10.75 4.95 -5.26
N TYR A 74 -12.01 4.68 -5.56
CA TYR A 74 -13.11 5.51 -5.08
C TYR A 74 -13.37 5.26 -3.59
N GLN A 75 -13.27 6.31 -2.78
CA GLN A 75 -13.36 6.24 -1.31
C GLN A 75 -14.81 6.13 -0.79
N GLY A 76 -15.79 6.56 -1.61
CA GLY A 76 -17.20 6.63 -1.23
C GLY A 76 -17.97 5.31 -1.30
N LYS A 77 -17.33 4.15 -1.12
CA LYS A 77 -17.99 2.83 -1.16
C LYS A 77 -19.06 2.70 -0.09
N GLY A 78 -20.17 2.02 -0.42
CA GLY A 78 -21.27 1.78 0.52
C GLY A 78 -22.32 2.89 0.61
N SER A 79 -22.09 4.05 -0.04
CA SER A 79 -23.10 5.11 -0.14
C SER A 79 -23.38 5.48 -1.60
N ARG A 80 -24.65 5.74 -1.90
CA ARG A 80 -25.08 6.10 -3.26
C ARG A 80 -24.53 7.46 -3.67
N LEU A 81 -23.75 7.51 -4.75
CA LEU A 81 -23.34 8.76 -5.38
C LEU A 81 -24.46 9.22 -6.32
N THR A 82 -24.99 10.40 -6.12
CA THR A 82 -26.08 10.98 -6.92
C THR A 82 -25.61 12.02 -7.90
N GLU A 83 -24.53 12.72 -7.60
CA GLU A 83 -23.96 13.79 -8.41
C GLU A 83 -22.45 13.89 -8.20
N ALA A 84 -21.73 14.09 -9.30
CA ALA A 84 -20.31 14.46 -9.29
C ALA A 84 -20.12 15.59 -10.29
N ARG A 85 -19.23 16.54 -10.01
CA ARG A 85 -19.01 17.75 -10.82
C ARG A 85 -17.65 17.72 -11.49
N LEU A 86 -17.61 18.20 -12.72
CA LEU A 86 -16.37 18.48 -13.41
C LEU A 86 -15.77 19.79 -12.87
N ALA A 87 -14.80 19.66 -11.95
CA ALA A 87 -14.16 20.81 -11.32
C ALA A 87 -13.11 21.47 -12.23
N SER A 88 -12.38 20.66 -13.03
CA SER A 88 -11.40 21.16 -13.99
C SER A 88 -11.32 20.25 -15.21
N ALA A 89 -10.96 20.83 -16.37
CA ALA A 89 -10.74 20.11 -17.61
C ALA A 89 -9.64 20.83 -18.43
N THR A 90 -8.50 20.17 -18.61
CA THR A 90 -7.34 20.70 -19.31
C THR A 90 -6.97 19.79 -20.46
N VAL A 91 -6.85 20.36 -21.66
CA VAL A 91 -6.46 19.57 -22.83
C VAL A 91 -4.96 19.37 -22.87
N MET A 92 -4.56 18.13 -23.04
CA MET A 92 -3.20 17.69 -23.30
C MET A 92 -3.12 17.07 -24.70
N LYS A 93 -2.17 17.50 -25.51
CA LYS A 93 -1.92 16.92 -26.84
C LYS A 93 -1.12 15.64 -26.69
N THR A 94 -1.47 14.61 -27.46
CA THR A 94 -0.77 13.33 -27.54
C THR A 94 -0.59 12.90 -28.99
N SER A 95 0.17 11.85 -29.26
CA SER A 95 0.32 11.26 -30.59
C SER A 95 -0.99 10.70 -31.18
N GLU A 96 -1.95 10.35 -30.33
CA GLU A 96 -3.29 9.86 -30.73
C GLU A 96 -4.34 10.97 -30.77
N GLY A 97 -3.97 12.22 -30.56
CA GLY A 97 -4.85 13.37 -30.54
C GLY A 97 -4.97 14.04 -29.17
N GLU A 98 -6.06 14.76 -28.96
CA GLU A 98 -6.30 15.46 -27.69
C GLU A 98 -6.90 14.53 -26.65
N MET A 99 -6.34 14.55 -25.44
CA MET A 99 -6.89 13.94 -24.23
C MET A 99 -7.14 15.03 -23.20
N VAL A 100 -7.99 14.74 -22.21
CA VAL A 100 -8.40 15.77 -21.24
C VAL A 100 -8.04 15.32 -19.82
N LEU A 101 -7.22 16.10 -19.15
CA LEU A 101 -6.94 15.95 -17.72
C LEU A 101 -8.13 16.54 -16.95
N THR A 102 -8.88 15.71 -16.23
CA THR A 102 -10.07 16.17 -15.50
C THR A 102 -9.94 15.98 -14.01
N GLY A 103 -10.34 17.00 -13.26
CA GLY A 103 -10.61 16.93 -11.83
C GLY A 103 -12.11 16.76 -11.61
N ILE A 104 -12.51 15.70 -10.93
CA ILE A 104 -13.90 15.37 -10.61
C ILE A 104 -14.14 15.59 -9.13
N GLU A 105 -15.14 16.35 -8.77
CA GLU A 105 -15.56 16.61 -7.40
C GLU A 105 -16.85 15.88 -7.08
N THR A 106 -16.87 15.12 -6.00
CA THR A 106 -18.08 14.45 -5.53
C THR A 106 -18.78 15.30 -4.50
N VAL A 107 -20.10 15.47 -4.66
CA VAL A 107 -20.90 16.27 -3.75
C VAL A 107 -21.45 15.36 -2.65
N ARG A 108 -20.77 15.35 -1.52
CA ARG A 108 -21.18 14.70 -0.27
C ARG A 108 -20.81 15.65 0.88
N GLY A 109 -21.12 15.35 2.10
CA GLY A 109 -20.84 16.19 3.27
C GLY A 109 -19.37 16.67 3.39
N SER A 110 -18.40 15.98 2.76
CA SER A 110 -17.05 16.43 2.42
C SER A 110 -16.88 16.45 0.90
N SER A 111 -16.16 17.41 0.37
CA SER A 111 -15.84 17.53 -1.05
C SER A 111 -14.57 16.74 -1.33
N ASP A 112 -14.72 15.53 -1.90
CA ASP A 112 -13.59 14.72 -2.38
C ASP A 112 -13.33 15.00 -3.85
N ARG A 113 -12.05 15.16 -4.23
CA ARG A 113 -11.66 15.40 -5.61
C ARG A 113 -10.85 14.23 -6.17
N TYR A 114 -11.20 13.83 -7.39
CA TYR A 114 -10.57 12.72 -8.11
C TYR A 114 -9.95 13.17 -9.42
N PHE A 115 -8.77 12.64 -9.74
CA PHE A 115 -8.12 12.83 -11.02
C PHE A 115 -8.48 11.67 -11.96
N VAL A 116 -9.21 11.98 -13.03
CA VAL A 116 -9.68 11.01 -14.03
C VAL A 116 -9.38 11.54 -15.43
N PRO A 117 -8.18 11.29 -15.98
CA PRO A 117 -7.87 11.72 -17.35
C PRO A 117 -8.73 10.95 -18.36
N LEU A 118 -9.20 11.64 -19.41
CA LEU A 118 -10.13 11.09 -20.38
C LEU A 118 -9.54 11.06 -21.79
N ALA A 119 -9.81 9.95 -22.49
CA ALA A 119 -9.49 9.75 -23.90
C ALA A 119 -10.72 9.29 -24.67
N VAL A 120 -10.71 9.49 -26.00
CA VAL A 120 -11.69 8.90 -26.93
C VAL A 120 -10.97 7.88 -27.79
N VAL A 121 -11.49 6.65 -27.80
CA VAL A 121 -11.00 5.56 -28.65
C VAL A 121 -12.09 5.19 -29.64
N PHE A 122 -11.83 5.35 -30.94
CA PHE A 122 -12.77 4.97 -32.00
C PHE A 122 -12.50 3.55 -32.50
N ASP A 123 -13.56 2.84 -32.91
CA ASP A 123 -13.53 1.42 -33.33
C ASP A 123 -12.66 1.17 -34.59
N ASP A 124 -12.41 2.22 -35.39
CA ASP A 124 -11.57 2.17 -36.60
C ASP A 124 -10.07 2.40 -36.32
N GLN A 125 -9.72 2.73 -35.10
CA GLN A 125 -8.33 2.87 -34.63
C GLN A 125 -7.96 1.58 -33.93
N GLU A 126 -7.20 0.68 -34.58
CA GLU A 126 -6.64 -0.56 -34.04
C GLU A 126 -7.46 -1.27 -32.94
N ARG A 127 -7.40 -2.60 -32.87
CA ARG A 127 -8.12 -3.44 -31.92
C ARG A 127 -8.29 -2.75 -30.56
N MET A 128 -9.53 -2.40 -30.21
CA MET A 128 -9.89 -1.80 -28.94
C MET A 128 -9.20 -2.59 -27.81
N VAL A 129 -8.25 -1.95 -27.14
CA VAL A 129 -7.51 -2.59 -26.03
C VAL A 129 -8.54 -2.99 -24.98
N PRO A 130 -8.59 -4.25 -24.53
CA PRO A 130 -9.59 -4.72 -23.56
C PRO A 130 -9.70 -3.82 -22.32
N LEU A 131 -8.57 -3.27 -21.86
CA LEU A 131 -8.53 -2.32 -20.75
C LEU A 131 -9.32 -1.04 -21.02
N SER A 132 -9.27 -0.47 -22.25
CA SER A 132 -10.05 0.72 -22.59
C SER A 132 -11.56 0.47 -22.53
N ALA A 133 -12.00 -0.74 -22.88
CA ALA A 133 -13.40 -1.14 -22.73
C ALA A 133 -13.81 -1.32 -21.26
N GLN A 134 -12.95 -1.90 -20.42
CA GLN A 134 -13.21 -2.06 -18.99
C GLN A 134 -13.24 -0.73 -18.23
N LEU A 135 -12.48 0.27 -18.70
CA LEU A 135 -12.41 1.61 -18.13
C LEU A 135 -13.31 2.63 -18.88
N ALA A 136 -14.26 2.16 -19.69
CA ALA A 136 -15.17 3.03 -20.43
C ALA A 136 -16.16 3.73 -19.50
N LEU A 137 -16.33 5.04 -19.70
CA LEU A 137 -17.30 5.90 -19.02
C LEU A 137 -18.57 6.07 -19.86
N ALA A 138 -18.40 6.24 -21.18
CA ALA A 138 -19.49 6.55 -22.11
C ALA A 138 -19.16 6.06 -23.51
N ARG A 139 -20.17 6.02 -24.40
CA ARG A 139 -19.96 5.88 -25.84
C ARG A 139 -19.69 7.24 -26.47
N ALA A 140 -18.86 7.25 -27.50
CA ALA A 140 -18.57 8.42 -28.30
C ALA A 140 -19.03 8.21 -29.75
N ARG A 141 -19.58 9.26 -30.38
CA ARG A 141 -19.90 9.26 -31.81
C ARG A 141 -19.41 10.54 -32.46
N ARG A 142 -18.63 10.40 -33.54
CA ARG A 142 -18.17 11.55 -34.36
C ARG A 142 -18.48 11.26 -35.82
N GLY A 143 -19.57 11.81 -36.30
CA GLY A 143 -20.08 11.50 -37.66
C GLY A 143 -20.45 10.00 -37.76
N ARG A 144 -19.72 9.24 -38.62
CA ARG A 144 -19.89 7.78 -38.78
C ARG A 144 -19.05 6.94 -37.81
N ARG A 145 -18.06 7.55 -37.17
CA ARG A 145 -17.18 6.86 -36.23
C ARG A 145 -17.88 6.68 -34.89
N VAL A 146 -17.83 5.46 -34.37
CA VAL A 146 -18.32 5.10 -33.04
C VAL A 146 -17.12 4.69 -32.21
N GLY A 147 -17.17 4.90 -30.92
CA GLY A 147 -16.09 4.58 -30.00
C GLY A 147 -16.50 4.74 -28.54
N LEU A 148 -15.50 4.83 -27.67
CA LEU A 148 -15.67 4.95 -26.22
C LEU A 148 -14.96 6.19 -25.69
N VAL A 149 -15.57 6.85 -24.71
CA VAL A 149 -14.89 7.72 -23.76
C VAL A 149 -14.37 6.83 -22.64
N THR A 150 -13.07 6.80 -22.43
CA THR A 150 -12.40 5.91 -21.46
C THR A 150 -11.42 6.68 -20.61
N ASP A 151 -11.03 6.10 -19.48
CA ASP A 151 -9.89 6.58 -18.69
C ASP A 151 -8.62 6.53 -19.56
N ALA A 152 -7.96 7.67 -19.72
CA ALA A 152 -6.78 7.80 -20.56
C ALA A 152 -5.56 7.00 -20.04
N ALA A 153 -5.54 6.59 -18.78
CA ALA A 153 -4.52 5.70 -18.24
C ALA A 153 -4.46 4.33 -18.96
N SER A 154 -5.55 3.97 -19.70
CA SER A 154 -5.56 2.79 -20.58
C SER A 154 -4.75 2.96 -21.85
N ARG A 155 -4.32 4.21 -22.21
CA ARG A 155 -3.67 4.55 -23.49
C ARG A 155 -2.19 4.84 -23.30
N ASP A 156 -1.35 4.17 -24.09
CA ASP A 156 0.09 4.38 -24.05
C ASP A 156 0.48 5.80 -24.51
N ALA A 157 -0.24 6.36 -25.48
CA ALA A 157 -0.04 7.73 -25.93
C ALA A 157 -0.24 8.76 -24.80
N PHE A 158 -1.18 8.50 -23.85
CA PHE A 158 -1.35 9.34 -22.68
C PHE A 158 -0.10 9.30 -21.78
N ILE A 159 0.40 8.09 -21.50
CA ILE A 159 1.56 7.90 -20.62
C ILE A 159 2.81 8.56 -21.22
N ARG A 160 3.04 8.36 -22.52
CA ARG A 160 4.15 8.99 -23.24
C ARG A 160 4.06 10.50 -23.16
N ALA A 161 2.87 11.07 -23.43
CA ALA A 161 2.67 12.51 -23.35
C ALA A 161 2.85 13.05 -21.92
N MET A 162 2.45 12.32 -20.88
CA MET A 162 2.74 12.71 -19.49
C MET A 162 4.25 12.80 -19.23
N VAL A 163 5.02 11.82 -19.70
CA VAL A 163 6.48 11.79 -19.53
C VAL A 163 7.17 12.86 -20.38
N GLU A 164 6.75 13.08 -21.64
CA GLU A 164 7.27 14.12 -22.51
C GLU A 164 7.05 15.53 -21.90
N ASN A 165 5.85 15.80 -21.41
CA ASN A 165 5.54 17.06 -20.73
C ASN A 165 6.33 17.21 -19.42
N LEU A 166 6.54 16.12 -18.68
CA LEU A 166 7.36 16.13 -17.47
C LEU A 166 8.82 16.47 -17.82
N ALA A 167 9.40 15.83 -18.84
CA ALA A 167 10.76 16.10 -19.28
C ALA A 167 10.95 17.54 -19.80
N ALA A 168 9.93 18.09 -20.45
CA ALA A 168 9.94 19.46 -20.94
C ALA A 168 9.64 20.52 -19.87
N GLY A 169 9.23 20.15 -18.67
CA GLY A 169 8.79 21.09 -17.63
C GLY A 169 7.57 21.92 -18.07
N THR A 170 6.65 21.30 -18.79
CA THR A 170 5.50 22.01 -19.41
C THR A 170 4.56 22.56 -18.35
N VAL A 171 3.96 23.73 -18.68
CA VAL A 171 2.85 24.34 -17.93
C VAL A 171 1.64 24.40 -18.85
N LEU A 172 0.53 23.78 -18.42
CA LEU A 172 -0.74 23.79 -19.17
C LEU A 172 -1.76 24.66 -18.46
N PRO A 173 -2.41 25.64 -19.12
CA PRO A 173 -3.50 26.40 -18.53
C PRO A 173 -4.68 25.50 -18.12
N SER A 174 -5.25 25.70 -16.94
CA SER A 174 -6.35 24.92 -16.39
C SER A 174 -7.38 25.80 -15.68
N GLY A 175 -8.39 26.26 -16.42
CA GLY A 175 -9.34 27.25 -15.89
C GLY A 175 -8.66 28.56 -15.54
N THR A 176 -8.75 29.01 -14.29
CA THR A 176 -8.04 30.17 -13.74
C THR A 176 -6.67 29.83 -13.17
N GLY A 177 -6.32 28.53 -13.10
CA GLY A 177 -5.04 28.01 -12.63
C GLY A 177 -4.25 27.32 -13.74
N GLU A 178 -3.36 26.41 -13.36
CA GLU A 178 -2.50 25.70 -14.29
C GLU A 178 -2.12 24.30 -13.80
N ILE A 179 -1.71 23.43 -14.73
CA ILE A 179 -1.07 22.16 -14.42
C ILE A 179 0.41 22.30 -14.73
N ARG A 180 1.25 22.10 -13.72
CA ARG A 180 2.71 22.15 -13.81
C ARG A 180 3.30 20.77 -13.81
N PHE A 181 4.14 20.48 -14.79
CA PHE A 181 4.99 19.30 -14.85
C PHE A 181 6.36 19.70 -14.30
N ARG A 182 6.75 19.15 -13.16
CA ARG A 182 7.98 19.55 -12.44
C ARG A 182 9.02 18.41 -12.52
N PRO A 183 9.98 18.47 -13.46
CA PRO A 183 11.03 17.46 -13.56
C PRO A 183 12.02 17.60 -12.41
N ALA A 184 12.47 16.45 -11.85
CA ALA A 184 13.59 16.40 -10.94
C ALA A 184 14.93 16.25 -11.70
N ALA A 185 16.04 16.57 -11.05
CA ALA A 185 17.37 16.51 -11.66
C ALA A 185 17.73 15.13 -12.24
N ARG A 186 17.28 14.05 -11.58
CA ARG A 186 17.56 12.66 -11.99
C ARG A 186 16.66 12.12 -13.10
N LEU A 187 15.69 12.89 -13.56
CA LEU A 187 14.78 12.44 -14.63
C LEU A 187 15.54 12.02 -15.89
N ALA A 188 16.57 12.77 -16.26
CA ALA A 188 17.36 12.48 -17.47
C ALA A 188 18.09 11.11 -17.41
N GLU A 189 18.36 10.58 -16.21
CA GLU A 189 19.01 9.29 -16.03
C GLU A 189 18.08 8.11 -16.36
N CYS A 190 16.76 8.30 -16.21
CA CYS A 190 15.73 7.29 -16.36
C CYS A 190 14.73 7.60 -17.49
N ALA A 191 15.00 8.64 -18.30
CA ALA A 191 14.09 9.04 -19.38
C ALA A 191 13.89 7.86 -20.36
N PRO A 192 12.64 7.44 -20.61
CA PRO A 192 12.39 6.29 -21.47
C PRO A 192 12.60 6.67 -22.93
N ASP A 193 13.07 5.71 -23.73
CA ASP A 193 13.07 5.83 -25.18
C ASP A 193 11.65 5.95 -25.72
N ALA A 194 11.52 6.56 -26.93
CA ALA A 194 10.21 6.75 -27.57
C ALA A 194 9.41 5.45 -27.75
N GLU A 195 10.09 4.33 -27.97
CA GLU A 195 9.52 2.99 -28.19
C GLU A 195 9.48 2.14 -26.90
N ALA A 196 9.89 2.68 -25.73
CA ALA A 196 9.91 1.91 -24.49
C ALA A 196 8.53 1.31 -24.20
N PRO A 197 8.45 0.03 -23.79
CA PRO A 197 7.18 -0.63 -23.51
C PRO A 197 6.49 0.02 -22.31
N VAL A 198 5.16 0.14 -22.40
CA VAL A 198 4.31 0.61 -21.29
C VAL A 198 3.69 -0.60 -20.61
N GLY A 199 4.08 -0.82 -19.36
CA GLY A 199 3.53 -1.86 -18.49
C GLY A 199 2.53 -1.27 -17.50
N ARG A 200 1.50 -2.03 -17.16
CA ARG A 200 0.54 -1.69 -16.11
C ARG A 200 0.55 -2.79 -15.07
N PHE A 201 0.75 -2.42 -13.81
CA PHE A 201 0.70 -3.39 -12.73
C PHE A 201 -0.73 -3.89 -12.56
N GLY A 202 -0.89 -5.22 -12.40
CA GLY A 202 -2.19 -5.87 -12.36
C GLY A 202 -3.05 -5.42 -11.16
N GLY A 203 -4.31 -5.09 -11.45
CA GLY A 203 -5.31 -4.69 -10.47
C GLY A 203 -5.32 -3.18 -10.19
N GLU A 204 -6.54 -2.61 -10.07
CA GLU A 204 -6.73 -1.25 -9.56
C GLU A 204 -6.34 -1.20 -8.08
N GLN A 205 -5.47 -0.28 -7.70
CA GLN A 205 -5.10 0.06 -6.31
C GLN A 205 -5.71 1.42 -5.92
N SER A 206 -5.33 1.98 -4.77
CA SER A 206 -5.67 3.36 -4.37
C SER A 206 -5.26 4.40 -5.41
N ASN A 207 -4.17 4.14 -6.12
CA ASN A 207 -3.64 4.92 -7.24
C ASN A 207 -3.48 4.04 -8.49
N THR A 208 -3.14 4.63 -9.63
CA THR A 208 -2.84 3.85 -10.84
C THR A 208 -1.35 3.93 -11.14
N THR A 209 -0.68 2.78 -11.02
CA THR A 209 0.78 2.66 -11.21
C THR A 209 1.08 2.10 -12.60
N ILE A 210 1.92 2.80 -13.35
CA ILE A 210 2.27 2.49 -14.74
C ILE A 210 3.78 2.53 -14.89
N MET A 211 4.35 1.53 -15.54
CA MET A 211 5.76 1.47 -15.87
C MET A 211 5.98 1.87 -17.32
N ILE A 212 7.03 2.65 -17.59
CA ILE A 212 7.52 2.96 -18.93
C ILE A 212 9.04 3.00 -18.92
N GLY A 213 9.69 2.05 -19.59
CA GLY A 213 11.15 1.89 -19.52
C GLY A 213 11.63 1.68 -18.08
N GLU A 214 12.56 2.51 -17.62
CA GLU A 214 13.11 2.50 -16.25
C GLU A 214 12.41 3.52 -15.33
N MET A 215 11.15 3.89 -15.64
CA MET A 215 10.36 4.84 -14.88
C MET A 215 9.03 4.22 -14.45
N VAL A 216 8.57 4.60 -13.26
CA VAL A 216 7.21 4.36 -12.75
C VAL A 216 6.49 5.70 -12.64
N LEU A 217 5.32 5.79 -13.24
CA LEU A 217 4.40 6.92 -13.09
C LEU A 217 3.19 6.46 -12.26
N LYS A 218 3.00 7.08 -11.11
CA LYS A 218 1.88 6.83 -10.19
C LYS A 218 0.88 7.98 -10.35
N LEU A 219 -0.30 7.70 -10.93
CA LEU A 219 -1.39 8.67 -11.01
C LEU A 219 -2.14 8.70 -9.69
N VAL A 220 -2.18 9.84 -9.03
CA VAL A 220 -2.88 10.05 -7.77
C VAL A 220 -4.37 10.21 -8.07
N ARG A 221 -5.16 9.18 -7.75
CA ARG A 221 -6.59 9.15 -8.10
C ARG A 221 -7.46 9.97 -7.16
N HIS A 222 -7.25 9.87 -5.86
CA HIS A 222 -7.90 10.72 -4.86
C HIS A 222 -6.95 11.87 -4.52
N THR A 223 -7.27 13.08 -4.97
CA THR A 223 -6.42 14.27 -4.79
C THR A 223 -6.92 15.12 -3.63
N PHE A 224 -6.00 15.62 -2.84
CA PHE A 224 -6.28 16.52 -1.72
C PHE A 224 -5.48 17.82 -1.86
N VAL A 225 -5.91 18.84 -1.14
CA VAL A 225 -5.21 20.13 -1.07
C VAL A 225 -3.90 19.95 -0.29
N GLY A 226 -2.81 20.45 -0.86
CA GLY A 226 -1.49 20.39 -0.28
C GLY A 226 -0.54 19.44 -1.00
N ILE A 227 0.66 19.31 -0.46
CA ILE A 227 1.73 18.49 -1.05
C ILE A 227 1.46 17.01 -0.73
N HIS A 228 1.56 16.17 -1.73
CA HIS A 228 1.41 14.72 -1.55
C HIS A 228 2.59 14.15 -0.75
N PRO A 229 2.33 13.40 0.34
CA PRO A 229 3.39 12.90 1.22
C PRO A 229 4.46 12.09 0.47
N GLU A 230 4.07 11.22 -0.45
CA GLU A 230 5.01 10.42 -1.24
C GLU A 230 5.92 11.31 -2.12
N ALA A 231 5.36 12.34 -2.76
CA ALA A 231 6.16 13.24 -3.60
C ALA A 231 7.22 13.98 -2.77
N GLU A 232 6.83 14.55 -1.62
CA GLU A 232 7.77 15.30 -0.76
C GLU A 232 8.78 14.38 -0.08
N MET A 233 8.36 13.19 0.40
CA MET A 233 9.25 12.24 1.06
C MET A 233 10.30 11.69 0.10
N CYS A 234 9.88 11.21 -1.09
CA CYS A 234 10.81 10.71 -2.08
C CYS A 234 11.77 11.80 -2.58
N ARG A 235 11.28 13.02 -2.80
CA ARG A 235 12.11 14.17 -3.17
C ARG A 235 13.17 14.47 -2.10
N PHE A 236 12.78 14.50 -0.83
CA PHE A 236 13.68 14.77 0.28
C PHE A 236 14.70 13.63 0.45
N LEU A 237 14.24 12.39 0.55
CA LEU A 237 15.09 11.22 0.81
C LEU A 237 16.13 11.02 -0.29
N THR A 238 15.73 11.11 -1.57
CA THR A 238 16.65 10.88 -2.70
C THR A 238 17.42 12.13 -3.16
N GLY A 239 17.14 13.28 -2.56
CA GLY A 239 17.83 14.55 -2.76
C GLY A 239 18.61 14.95 -1.51
N PRO A 240 18.14 15.91 -0.70
CA PRO A 240 18.86 16.40 0.49
C PRO A 240 19.17 15.31 1.52
N GLY A 241 18.30 14.30 1.69
CA GLY A 241 18.48 13.20 2.65
C GLY A 241 19.57 12.21 2.28
N GLY A 242 19.96 12.12 1.01
CA GLY A 242 21.04 11.24 0.53
C GLY A 242 20.76 9.73 0.75
N PHE A 243 19.49 9.32 0.83
CA PHE A 243 19.08 7.94 1.05
C PHE A 243 18.83 7.23 -0.29
N ASP A 244 19.53 6.12 -0.51
CA ASP A 244 19.45 5.31 -1.73
C ASP A 244 18.57 4.07 -1.62
N GLY A 245 18.01 3.80 -0.43
CA GLY A 245 17.11 2.67 -0.16
C GLY A 245 15.65 2.92 -0.54
N THR A 246 15.36 3.88 -1.42
CA THR A 246 14.05 4.17 -2.00
C THR A 246 14.19 4.53 -3.47
N PRO A 247 13.14 4.32 -4.32
CA PRO A 247 13.19 4.73 -5.73
C PRO A 247 13.51 6.21 -5.88
N ALA A 248 14.41 6.55 -6.79
CA ALA A 248 14.76 7.94 -7.04
C ALA A 248 13.53 8.74 -7.49
N PHE A 249 13.33 9.92 -6.91
CA PHE A 249 12.31 10.87 -7.35
C PHE A 249 12.70 11.48 -8.70
N LEU A 250 11.82 11.36 -9.68
CA LEU A 250 12.03 11.85 -11.05
C LEU A 250 11.20 13.09 -11.38
N GLY A 251 10.20 13.40 -10.56
CA GLY A 251 9.36 14.57 -10.72
C GLY A 251 7.92 14.33 -10.31
N ASP A 252 7.12 15.38 -10.41
CA ASP A 252 5.69 15.32 -10.15
C ASP A 252 4.87 16.18 -11.11
N VAL A 253 3.57 15.96 -11.13
CA VAL A 253 2.60 16.77 -11.86
C VAL A 253 1.60 17.32 -10.86
N VAL A 254 1.47 18.64 -10.80
CA VAL A 254 0.59 19.32 -9.86
C VAL A 254 -0.39 20.23 -10.56
N GLN A 255 -1.62 20.27 -10.08
CA GLN A 255 -2.56 21.32 -10.41
C GLN A 255 -2.40 22.44 -9.39
N VAL A 256 -2.20 23.67 -9.88
CA VAL A 256 -2.10 24.88 -9.07
C VAL A 256 -3.33 25.72 -9.37
N GLU A 257 -4.10 26.04 -8.34
CA GLU A 257 -5.30 26.88 -8.46
C GLU A 257 -4.92 28.37 -8.39
N GLU A 258 -5.85 29.27 -8.69
CA GLU A 258 -5.62 30.73 -8.73
C GLU A 258 -5.10 31.29 -7.40
N ASP A 259 -5.54 30.72 -6.28
CA ASP A 259 -5.12 31.09 -4.93
C ASP A 259 -3.76 30.50 -4.51
N GLY A 260 -3.09 29.77 -5.41
CA GLY A 260 -1.84 29.09 -5.14
C GLY A 260 -1.98 27.71 -4.48
N THR A 261 -3.19 27.23 -4.25
CA THR A 261 -3.47 25.89 -3.74
C THR A 261 -2.97 24.83 -4.71
N GLU A 262 -2.16 23.89 -4.22
CA GLU A 262 -1.63 22.78 -5.01
C GLU A 262 -2.36 21.47 -4.75
N ARG A 263 -2.48 20.64 -5.81
CA ARG A 263 -2.93 19.24 -5.75
C ARG A 263 -2.03 18.38 -6.61
N THR A 264 -1.46 17.34 -6.05
CA THR A 264 -0.64 16.40 -6.83
C THR A 264 -1.53 15.49 -7.68
N LEU A 265 -1.23 15.41 -8.98
CA LEU A 265 -1.93 14.56 -9.96
C LEU A 265 -1.14 13.30 -10.29
N ALA A 266 0.20 13.38 -10.28
CA ALA A 266 1.07 12.25 -10.53
C ALA A 266 2.42 12.42 -9.85
N VAL A 267 3.07 11.28 -9.55
CA VAL A 267 4.44 11.19 -9.05
C VAL A 267 5.22 10.27 -9.97
N ALA A 268 6.42 10.68 -10.38
CA ALA A 268 7.32 9.89 -11.19
C ALA A 268 8.53 9.46 -10.37
N GLN A 269 8.88 8.17 -10.45
CA GLN A 269 9.97 7.54 -9.72
C GLN A 269 10.76 6.61 -10.64
N ALA A 270 12.02 6.31 -10.30
CA ALA A 270 12.79 5.30 -11.00
C ALA A 270 12.18 3.90 -10.77
N PHE A 271 12.17 3.08 -11.80
CA PHE A 271 11.76 1.69 -11.66
C PHE A 271 12.85 0.87 -10.93
N VAL A 272 12.45 0.14 -9.93
CA VAL A 272 13.32 -0.79 -9.21
C VAL A 272 13.06 -2.20 -9.68
N ARG A 273 14.06 -2.84 -10.28
CA ARG A 273 13.99 -4.27 -10.63
C ARG A 273 13.96 -5.09 -9.35
N ASN A 274 12.89 -5.84 -9.13
CA ASN A 274 12.65 -6.51 -7.87
C ASN A 274 12.12 -7.95 -8.07
N GLN A 275 12.12 -8.73 -6.99
CA GLN A 275 11.60 -10.10 -6.90
C GLN A 275 10.18 -10.14 -6.28
N GLY A 276 9.51 -9.00 -6.20
CA GLY A 276 8.23 -8.80 -5.53
C GLY A 276 8.37 -8.03 -4.23
N ASP A 277 7.24 -7.82 -3.57
CA ASP A 277 7.22 -7.21 -2.24
C ASP A 277 7.74 -8.18 -1.17
N ALA A 278 8.26 -7.64 -0.07
CA ALA A 278 8.84 -8.43 1.00
C ALA A 278 7.80 -9.26 1.76
N TRP A 279 6.52 -8.90 1.74
CA TRP A 279 5.46 -9.71 2.32
C TRP A 279 5.33 -11.05 1.59
N SER A 280 5.09 -11.01 0.28
CA SER A 280 4.94 -12.20 -0.57
C SER A 280 6.21 -13.03 -0.59
N TRP A 281 7.38 -12.37 -0.62
CA TRP A 281 8.67 -13.03 -0.60
C TRP A 281 8.91 -13.77 0.73
N THR A 282 8.65 -13.12 1.88
CA THR A 282 8.80 -13.72 3.22
C THR A 282 7.89 -14.93 3.37
N LEU A 283 6.60 -14.84 2.98
CA LEU A 283 5.69 -15.99 3.02
C LEU A 283 6.19 -17.15 2.16
N GLY A 284 6.76 -16.84 0.99
CA GLY A 284 7.37 -17.86 0.12
C GLY A 284 8.56 -18.56 0.76
N GLN A 285 9.44 -17.83 1.47
CA GLN A 285 10.57 -18.43 2.19
C GLN A 285 10.12 -19.24 3.39
N LEU A 286 9.14 -18.75 4.17
CA LEU A 286 8.59 -19.46 5.31
C LEU A 286 7.95 -20.79 4.89
N ARG A 287 7.19 -20.82 3.80
CA ARG A 287 6.63 -22.08 3.26
C ARG A 287 7.74 -23.06 2.90
N ARG A 288 8.82 -22.64 2.22
CA ARG A 288 9.97 -23.51 1.90
C ARG A 288 10.64 -24.05 3.17
N MET A 289 10.83 -23.21 4.20
CA MET A 289 11.38 -23.62 5.48
C MET A 289 10.54 -24.71 6.15
N LEU A 290 9.20 -24.61 6.04
CA LEU A 290 8.27 -25.59 6.63
C LEU A 290 8.14 -26.88 5.80
N ASP A 291 8.25 -26.79 4.47
CA ASP A 291 8.19 -27.96 3.59
C ASP A 291 9.38 -28.91 3.82
N ASP A 292 10.53 -28.37 4.22
CA ASP A 292 11.76 -29.13 4.46
C ASP A 292 11.86 -29.66 5.92
N ALA A 293 11.07 -29.13 6.84
CA ALA A 293 11.09 -29.52 8.27
C ALA A 293 10.82 -31.02 8.54
N PRO A 294 9.99 -31.76 7.76
CA PRO A 294 9.77 -33.19 7.97
C PRO A 294 10.95 -34.08 7.56
N LEU A 295 11.87 -33.60 6.76
CA LEU A 295 12.99 -34.40 6.25
C LEU A 295 14.12 -34.56 7.28
N HIS A 296 14.15 -33.71 8.32
CA HIS A 296 15.18 -33.78 9.37
C HIS A 296 15.01 -34.98 10.33
N ASP A 297 13.76 -35.38 10.61
CA ASP A 297 13.50 -36.55 11.48
C ASP A 297 13.82 -37.90 10.84
N SER A 298 14.03 -37.94 9.53
CA SER A 298 14.33 -39.17 8.78
C SER A 298 15.77 -39.28 8.26
N ALA A 299 16.57 -38.24 8.42
CA ALA A 299 17.98 -38.25 8.03
C ALA A 299 18.83 -38.82 9.19
N GLY A 300 19.35 -40.02 9.01
CA GLY A 300 20.38 -40.56 9.90
C GLY A 300 21.61 -39.66 10.00
N GLU A 301 22.43 -39.87 11.02
CA GLU A 301 23.57 -39.05 11.48
C GLU A 301 24.63 -38.67 10.39
N ASP A 302 24.43 -38.99 9.10
CA ASP A 302 25.42 -38.82 8.02
C ASP A 302 25.09 -37.66 7.02
N ALA A 303 24.12 -36.77 7.27
CA ALA A 303 23.76 -35.71 6.33
C ALA A 303 24.62 -34.44 6.51
N GLU A 304 25.82 -34.39 5.92
CA GLU A 304 26.68 -33.19 5.83
C GLU A 304 26.20 -32.12 4.80
N ALA A 305 25.10 -32.32 4.08
CA ALA A 305 24.61 -31.36 3.09
C ALA A 305 23.56 -30.43 3.72
N PRO A 306 23.70 -29.08 3.58
CA PRO A 306 22.68 -28.14 4.07
C PRO A 306 21.34 -28.44 3.42
N SER A 307 20.27 -28.52 4.22
CA SER A 307 18.92 -28.69 3.72
C SER A 307 18.44 -27.42 3.00
N HIS A 308 17.47 -27.55 2.10
CA HIS A 308 16.85 -26.37 1.44
C HIS A 308 16.20 -25.44 2.47
N GLY A 309 15.72 -25.97 3.61
CA GLY A 309 15.19 -25.20 4.74
C GLY A 309 16.22 -24.29 5.40
N ASP A 310 17.47 -24.77 5.55
CA ASP A 310 18.57 -23.95 6.07
C ASP A 310 18.90 -22.80 5.14
N GLY A 311 18.83 -23.03 3.84
CA GLY A 311 19.01 -21.97 2.81
C GLY A 311 17.91 -20.91 2.87
N ALA A 312 16.64 -21.29 3.02
CA ALA A 312 15.53 -20.37 3.15
C ALA A 312 15.62 -19.54 4.44
N ARG A 313 15.99 -20.19 5.58
CA ARG A 313 16.22 -19.51 6.85
C ARG A 313 17.37 -18.50 6.75
N ALA A 314 18.51 -18.90 6.22
CA ALA A 314 19.65 -17.99 6.04
C ALA A 314 19.32 -16.79 5.13
N ALA A 315 18.51 -17.00 4.08
CA ALA A 315 18.04 -15.92 3.22
C ALA A 315 17.11 -14.94 3.96
N LEU A 316 16.20 -15.46 4.80
CA LEU A 316 15.33 -14.65 5.65
C LEU A 316 16.16 -13.81 6.64
N ASP A 317 17.10 -14.42 7.35
CA ASP A 317 17.92 -13.76 8.37
C ASP A 317 18.76 -12.63 7.76
N LEU A 318 19.39 -12.89 6.59
CA LEU A 318 20.15 -11.87 5.86
C LEU A 318 19.27 -10.73 5.39
N PHE A 319 18.09 -11.03 4.85
CA PHE A 319 17.15 -10.02 4.40
C PHE A 319 16.63 -9.16 5.57
N LEU A 320 16.27 -9.77 6.70
CA LEU A 320 15.81 -9.05 7.91
C LEU A 320 16.88 -8.13 8.47
N ALA A 321 18.14 -8.57 8.49
CA ALA A 321 19.26 -7.72 8.86
C ALA A 321 19.45 -6.55 7.88
N THR A 322 19.30 -6.79 6.58
CA THR A 322 19.35 -5.74 5.55
C THR A 322 18.20 -4.75 5.72
N LEU A 323 16.98 -5.24 5.93
CA LEU A 323 15.79 -4.43 6.18
C LEU A 323 15.97 -3.53 7.41
N GLY A 324 16.47 -4.09 8.53
CA GLY A 324 16.75 -3.32 9.73
C GLY A 324 17.74 -2.18 9.46
N ARG A 325 18.83 -2.46 8.75
CA ARG A 325 19.80 -1.42 8.34
C ARG A 325 19.17 -0.35 7.44
N ARG A 326 18.38 -0.73 6.43
CA ARG A 326 17.74 0.23 5.49
C ARG A 326 16.73 1.13 6.20
N VAL A 327 15.92 0.58 7.11
CA VAL A 327 14.99 1.38 7.94
C VAL A 327 15.75 2.33 8.84
N GLY A 328 16.86 1.88 9.45
CA GLY A 328 17.74 2.74 10.25
C GLY A 328 18.36 3.88 9.44
N GLN A 329 18.87 3.59 8.24
CA GLN A 329 19.42 4.60 7.33
C GLN A 329 18.37 5.63 6.89
N MET A 330 17.13 5.18 6.60
CA MET A 330 16.01 6.06 6.30
C MET A 330 15.73 7.02 7.46
N HIS A 331 15.64 6.52 8.67
CA HIS A 331 15.39 7.35 9.85
C HIS A 331 16.54 8.33 10.13
N LEU A 332 17.79 7.93 9.90
CA LEU A 332 18.93 8.85 9.99
C LEU A 332 18.85 9.96 8.94
N ALA A 333 18.48 9.63 7.70
CA ALA A 333 18.29 10.62 6.64
C ALA A 333 17.19 11.63 7.00
N LEU A 334 16.09 11.17 7.62
CA LEU A 334 14.99 12.02 8.08
C LEU A 334 15.29 12.80 9.36
N ALA A 335 16.35 12.43 10.09
CA ALA A 335 16.80 13.10 11.32
C ALA A 335 17.93 14.12 11.08
N GLN A 336 18.37 14.33 9.84
CA GLN A 336 19.39 15.31 9.50
C GLN A 336 18.89 16.74 9.69
N GLU A 337 19.78 17.61 10.15
CA GLU A 337 19.55 19.05 10.14
C GLU A 337 19.34 19.52 8.70
N THR A 338 18.26 20.27 8.47
CA THR A 338 17.88 20.72 7.14
C THR A 338 17.22 22.10 7.17
N PRO A 339 17.44 22.95 6.15
CA PRO A 339 16.71 24.20 6.01
C PRO A 339 15.24 24.02 5.60
N GLU A 340 14.84 22.82 5.17
CA GLU A 340 13.46 22.54 4.82
C GLU A 340 12.60 22.40 6.07
N ALA A 341 11.80 23.44 6.35
CA ALA A 341 11.01 23.53 7.59
C ALA A 341 10.13 22.30 7.85
N ASP A 342 9.57 21.69 6.79
CA ASP A 342 8.70 20.51 6.90
C ASP A 342 9.44 19.22 7.30
N PHE A 343 10.77 19.18 7.10
CA PHE A 343 11.63 18.04 7.44
C PHE A 343 12.53 18.30 8.64
N ALA A 344 12.66 19.57 9.11
CA ALA A 344 13.52 19.89 10.24
C ALA A 344 13.15 19.05 11.47
N PRO A 345 14.08 18.28 12.03
CA PRO A 345 13.83 17.44 13.20
C PRO A 345 13.51 18.29 14.43
N GLN A 346 12.74 17.75 15.36
CA GLN A 346 12.34 18.41 16.60
C GLN A 346 12.61 17.51 17.80
N GLU A 347 12.99 18.10 18.93
CA GLU A 347 13.16 17.37 20.17
C GLU A 347 11.85 16.70 20.60
N MET A 348 11.94 15.46 21.05
CA MET A 348 10.83 14.73 21.65
C MET A 348 10.71 15.13 23.13
N THR A 349 9.58 15.70 23.49
CA THR A 349 9.30 16.12 24.88
C THR A 349 8.41 15.10 25.61
N ALA A 350 8.39 15.18 26.94
CA ALA A 350 7.50 14.35 27.76
C ALA A 350 6.02 14.54 27.40
N GLU A 351 5.61 15.73 26.95
CA GLU A 351 4.24 16.01 26.50
C GLU A 351 3.86 15.21 25.25
N HIS A 352 4.80 15.08 24.28
CA HIS A 352 4.58 14.27 23.09
C HIS A 352 4.38 12.80 23.46
N VAL A 353 5.22 12.28 24.36
CA VAL A 353 5.11 10.89 24.82
C VAL A 353 3.79 10.66 25.55
N ALA A 354 3.40 11.59 26.43
CA ALA A 354 2.12 11.52 27.13
C ALA A 354 0.92 11.53 26.15
N ALA A 355 1.00 12.36 25.09
CA ALA A 355 -0.04 12.39 24.06
C ALA A 355 -0.16 11.08 23.29
N TRP A 356 0.94 10.50 22.82
CA TRP A 356 0.94 9.18 22.13
C TRP A 356 0.44 8.05 23.02
N ARG A 357 0.79 8.09 24.29
CA ARG A 357 0.29 7.15 25.28
C ARG A 357 -1.23 7.23 25.42
N ALA A 358 -1.76 8.46 25.60
CA ALA A 358 -3.20 8.67 25.71
C ALA A 358 -3.93 8.20 24.43
N GLU A 359 -3.39 8.53 23.23
CA GLU A 359 -3.92 8.06 21.96
C GLU A 359 -3.95 6.51 21.90
N ALA A 360 -2.85 5.84 22.28
CA ALA A 360 -2.78 4.37 22.28
C ALA A 360 -3.76 3.73 23.29
N GLN A 361 -3.97 4.37 24.46
CA GLN A 361 -4.96 3.93 25.46
C GLN A 361 -6.38 4.08 24.90
N ASP A 362 -6.73 5.21 24.31
CA ASP A 362 -8.04 5.47 23.71
C ASP A 362 -8.33 4.50 22.55
N GLU A 363 -7.33 4.25 21.67
CA GLU A 363 -7.43 3.28 20.58
C GLU A 363 -7.65 1.85 21.12
N ALA A 364 -6.91 1.46 22.15
CA ALA A 364 -7.06 0.15 22.79
C ALA A 364 -8.45 -0.01 23.44
N GLU A 365 -8.93 0.99 24.16
CA GLU A 365 -10.26 0.98 24.76
C GLU A 365 -11.38 0.88 23.72
N ALA A 366 -11.28 1.66 22.64
CA ALA A 366 -12.25 1.63 21.54
C ALA A 366 -12.27 0.26 20.83
N ALA A 367 -11.08 -0.35 20.62
CA ALA A 367 -10.96 -1.68 20.03
C ALA A 367 -11.55 -2.77 20.94
N LEU A 368 -11.30 -2.70 22.24
CA LEU A 368 -11.88 -3.62 23.23
C LEU A 368 -13.41 -3.49 23.34
N ASP A 369 -13.93 -2.27 23.25
CA ASP A 369 -15.38 -2.05 23.21
C ASP A 369 -16.02 -2.64 21.95
N LEU A 370 -15.34 -2.55 20.81
CA LEU A 370 -15.80 -3.18 19.57
C LEU A 370 -15.73 -4.71 19.68
N LEU A 371 -14.63 -5.26 20.21
CA LEU A 371 -14.47 -6.69 20.46
C LEU A 371 -15.60 -7.21 21.35
N ALA A 372 -15.89 -6.55 22.47
CA ALA A 372 -16.95 -6.95 23.38
C ALA A 372 -18.33 -7.02 22.71
N ARG A 373 -18.59 -6.15 21.73
CA ARG A 373 -19.85 -6.17 20.97
C ARG A 373 -19.92 -7.26 19.90
N GLN A 374 -18.79 -7.75 19.41
CA GLN A 374 -18.72 -8.66 18.26
C GLN A 374 -18.17 -10.06 18.61
N ILE A 375 -17.78 -10.30 19.86
CA ILE A 375 -17.09 -11.51 20.28
C ILE A 375 -17.86 -12.79 19.92
N ASP A 376 -19.17 -12.81 20.07
CA ASP A 376 -20.03 -13.97 19.77
C ASP A 376 -20.06 -14.34 18.27
N SER A 377 -19.63 -13.42 17.40
CA SER A 377 -19.58 -13.63 15.94
C SER A 377 -18.22 -14.12 15.43
N LEU A 378 -17.21 -14.20 16.30
CA LEU A 378 -15.86 -14.62 15.95
C LEU A 378 -15.75 -16.15 15.88
N PRO A 379 -14.72 -16.73 15.23
CA PRO A 379 -14.36 -18.13 15.37
C PRO A 379 -14.05 -18.49 16.83
N THR A 380 -14.32 -19.74 17.24
CA THR A 380 -14.21 -20.19 18.64
C THR A 380 -12.87 -19.84 19.29
N GLU A 381 -11.76 -20.09 18.59
CA GLU A 381 -10.41 -19.76 19.04
C GLU A 381 -10.23 -18.25 19.33
N ALA A 382 -10.73 -17.40 18.44
CA ALA A 382 -10.71 -15.94 18.63
C ALA A 382 -11.66 -15.48 19.74
N GLN A 383 -12.78 -16.21 20.00
CA GLN A 383 -13.67 -15.93 21.11
C GLN A 383 -12.98 -16.17 22.47
N GLU A 384 -12.29 -17.29 22.62
CA GLU A 384 -11.58 -17.63 23.87
C GLU A 384 -10.45 -16.63 24.16
N ALA A 385 -9.62 -16.34 23.17
CA ALA A 385 -8.57 -15.34 23.28
C ALA A 385 -9.15 -13.92 23.54
N GLY A 386 -10.25 -13.58 22.88
CA GLY A 386 -10.95 -12.31 23.06
C GLY A 386 -11.53 -12.16 24.47
N ALA A 387 -12.15 -13.21 25.02
CA ALA A 387 -12.65 -13.21 26.40
C ALA A 387 -11.50 -13.02 27.41
N ALA A 388 -10.37 -13.71 27.19
CA ALA A 388 -9.18 -13.57 28.03
C ALA A 388 -8.60 -12.13 27.97
N LEU A 389 -8.63 -11.50 26.78
CA LEU A 389 -8.19 -10.11 26.60
C LEU A 389 -9.13 -9.13 27.30
N LEU A 390 -10.45 -9.29 27.16
CA LEU A 390 -11.44 -8.44 27.83
C LEU A 390 -11.35 -8.55 29.35
N ALA A 391 -11.07 -9.73 29.90
CA ALA A 391 -10.82 -9.92 31.33
C ALA A 391 -9.57 -9.16 31.82
N ARG A 392 -8.62 -8.86 30.95
CA ARG A 392 -7.38 -8.11 31.24
C ARG A 392 -7.40 -6.65 30.77
N ARG A 393 -8.55 -6.13 30.38
CA ARG A 393 -8.70 -4.76 29.87
C ARG A 393 -7.94 -3.72 30.72
N HIS A 394 -8.17 -3.70 32.03
CA HIS A 394 -7.53 -2.73 32.92
C HIS A 394 -6.02 -2.92 32.99
N ALA A 395 -5.53 -4.18 32.97
CA ALA A 395 -4.10 -4.45 32.98
C ALA A 395 -3.43 -3.97 31.69
N LEU A 396 -4.05 -4.19 30.53
CA LEU A 396 -3.54 -3.71 29.24
C LEU A 396 -3.45 -2.16 29.21
N VAL A 397 -4.53 -1.46 29.57
CA VAL A 397 -4.57 0.00 29.55
C VAL A 397 -3.58 0.58 30.56
N ALA A 398 -3.45 0.00 31.76
CA ALA A 398 -2.44 0.40 32.74
C ALA A 398 -1.02 0.17 32.22
N ARG A 399 -0.77 -0.99 31.59
CA ARG A 399 0.54 -1.32 31.03
C ARG A 399 0.98 -0.33 29.93
N ILE A 400 0.08 0.02 29.00
CA ILE A 400 0.33 1.07 28.00
C ILE A 400 0.67 2.39 28.72
N GLY A 401 0.05 2.64 29.88
CA GLY A 401 0.32 3.78 30.74
C GLY A 401 1.70 3.77 31.40
N ASP A 402 2.14 2.64 31.90
CA ASP A 402 3.39 2.51 32.68
C ASP A 402 4.63 2.51 31.77
N GLU A 403 4.58 1.86 30.62
CA GLU A 403 5.66 1.82 29.63
C GLU A 403 6.17 3.22 29.24
N ALA A 404 5.32 4.22 29.31
CA ALA A 404 5.62 5.61 28.93
C ALA A 404 6.31 6.45 30.02
N ALA A 405 6.32 6.02 31.27
CA ALA A 405 6.78 6.86 32.39
C ALA A 405 8.29 7.19 32.36
N THR A 406 9.09 6.42 31.63
CA THR A 406 10.57 6.54 31.59
C THR A 406 11.10 7.13 30.29
N MET A 407 10.25 7.57 29.35
CA MET A 407 10.67 7.96 28.01
C MET A 407 11.09 9.42 27.94
N ALA A 408 12.38 9.66 27.79
CA ALA A 408 12.92 10.98 27.48
C ALA A 408 14.03 10.87 26.44
N GLY A 409 14.13 11.88 25.58
CA GLY A 409 15.18 12.01 24.58
C GLY A 409 14.81 11.39 23.23
N GLY A 410 15.59 11.71 22.22
CA GLY A 410 15.33 11.40 20.83
C GLY A 410 14.65 12.53 20.06
N LEU A 411 14.48 12.35 18.77
CA LEU A 411 13.88 13.33 17.87
C LEU A 411 12.52 12.86 17.36
N ARG A 412 11.66 13.84 17.08
CA ARG A 412 10.51 13.67 16.20
C ARG A 412 10.89 14.13 14.81
N THR A 413 10.68 13.27 13.84
CA THR A 413 11.00 13.49 12.44
C THR A 413 9.81 13.18 11.57
N ARG A 414 9.89 13.45 10.29
CA ARG A 414 9.02 12.76 9.32
C ARG A 414 9.33 11.26 9.40
N ILE A 415 8.35 10.44 9.18
CA ILE A 415 8.47 8.97 9.20
C ILE A 415 7.74 8.42 7.98
N HIS A 416 7.87 7.13 7.72
CA HIS A 416 7.09 6.46 6.67
C HIS A 416 5.59 6.50 7.00
N GLY A 417 5.24 6.21 8.25
CA GLY A 417 3.88 6.32 8.79
C GLY A 417 2.96 5.13 8.53
N ASP A 418 3.33 4.21 7.61
CA ASP A 418 2.63 2.93 7.38
C ASP A 418 3.62 1.85 6.93
N LEU A 419 4.75 1.73 7.63
CA LEU A 419 5.81 0.81 7.27
C LEU A 419 5.45 -0.64 7.64
N HIS A 420 5.43 -1.50 6.63
CA HIS A 420 5.23 -2.94 6.76
C HIS A 420 5.89 -3.69 5.59
N LEU A 421 5.98 -5.03 5.64
CA LEU A 421 6.65 -5.83 4.60
C LEU A 421 6.09 -5.58 3.18
N GLY A 422 4.80 -5.25 3.05
CA GLY A 422 4.20 -4.91 1.76
C GLY A 422 4.69 -3.59 1.15
N GLN A 423 5.34 -2.73 1.94
CA GLN A 423 5.91 -1.45 1.50
C GLN A 423 7.43 -1.54 1.26
N VAL A 424 7.95 -2.77 1.12
CA VAL A 424 9.35 -3.03 0.86
C VAL A 424 9.48 -3.94 -0.34
N LEU A 425 10.29 -3.57 -1.32
CA LEU A 425 10.63 -4.41 -2.47
C LEU A 425 11.94 -5.18 -2.18
N VAL A 426 11.97 -6.46 -2.53
CA VAL A 426 13.18 -7.27 -2.47
C VAL A 426 13.93 -7.12 -3.80
N ALA A 427 15.09 -6.47 -3.78
CA ALA A 427 15.85 -6.14 -4.97
C ALA A 427 17.32 -6.61 -4.86
N ALA A 428 17.68 -7.70 -5.54
CA ALA A 428 19.06 -8.23 -5.55
C ALA A 428 19.65 -8.45 -4.13
N GLY A 429 18.82 -8.90 -3.18
CA GLY A 429 19.22 -9.12 -1.78
C GLY A 429 19.18 -7.86 -0.91
N ASP A 430 18.78 -6.72 -1.47
CA ASP A 430 18.55 -5.46 -0.75
C ASP A 430 17.06 -5.22 -0.49
N ALA A 431 16.76 -4.30 0.44
CA ALA A 431 15.42 -3.87 0.81
C ALA A 431 15.19 -2.42 0.35
N VAL A 432 14.28 -2.23 -0.59
CA VAL A 432 13.93 -0.89 -1.12
C VAL A 432 12.56 -0.48 -0.60
N ILE A 433 12.51 0.61 0.18
CA ILE A 433 11.30 1.10 0.84
C ILE A 433 10.51 1.98 -0.13
N VAL A 434 9.20 1.75 -0.23
CA VAL A 434 8.29 2.43 -1.18
C VAL A 434 7.02 2.88 -0.49
N ASP A 435 6.23 3.72 -1.17
CA ASP A 435 4.86 4.08 -0.77
C ASP A 435 4.75 4.93 0.51
N PHE A 436 5.42 6.07 0.51
CA PHE A 436 5.47 7.04 1.63
C PHE A 436 4.19 7.88 1.80
N GLU A 437 3.03 7.30 1.58
CA GLU A 437 1.76 8.01 1.71
C GLU A 437 1.28 8.14 3.18
N GLY A 438 1.81 7.32 4.08
CA GLY A 438 1.28 7.15 5.43
C GLY A 438 -0.06 6.40 5.44
N GLU A 439 -0.68 6.23 6.61
CA GLU A 439 -1.96 5.50 6.75
C GLU A 439 -3.09 6.21 5.99
N PRO A 440 -3.73 5.58 4.97
CA PRO A 440 -4.68 6.25 4.08
C PRO A 440 -5.93 6.79 4.78
N LEU A 441 -6.30 6.24 5.94
CA LEU A 441 -7.47 6.65 6.71
C LEU A 441 -7.21 7.88 7.60
N ARG A 442 -5.93 8.27 7.80
CA ARG A 442 -5.58 9.46 8.56
C ARG A 442 -5.67 10.73 7.70
N PRO A 443 -6.07 11.87 8.28
CA PRO A 443 -6.01 13.16 7.61
C PRO A 443 -4.60 13.50 7.10
N LEU A 444 -4.52 14.36 6.08
CA LEU A 444 -3.25 14.71 5.44
C LEU A 444 -2.23 15.33 6.41
N ASP A 445 -2.69 16.22 7.27
CA ASP A 445 -1.87 16.88 8.31
C ASP A 445 -1.26 15.87 9.30
N GLU A 446 -2.02 14.84 9.71
CA GLU A 446 -1.50 13.75 10.52
C GLU A 446 -0.47 12.89 9.76
N ARG A 447 -0.73 12.57 8.49
CA ARG A 447 0.22 11.81 7.64
C ARG A 447 1.53 12.55 7.40
N ARG A 448 1.49 13.89 7.45
CA ARG A 448 2.66 14.76 7.34
C ARG A 448 3.26 15.17 8.69
N ALA A 449 2.61 14.83 9.79
CA ALA A 449 3.10 15.16 11.12
C ALA A 449 4.42 14.45 11.46
N ARG A 450 5.25 15.12 12.27
CA ARG A 450 6.44 14.48 12.84
C ARG A 450 6.05 13.52 13.94
N SER A 451 6.67 12.35 13.92
CA SER A 451 6.51 11.32 14.95
C SER A 451 7.87 10.75 15.34
N THR A 452 7.90 9.80 16.25
CA THR A 452 9.10 9.05 16.56
C THR A 452 9.30 7.91 15.56
N PRO A 453 10.55 7.58 15.20
CA PRO A 453 10.89 6.37 14.42
C PRO A 453 10.32 5.07 14.99
N ALA A 454 10.05 5.02 16.30
CA ALA A 454 9.47 3.84 16.96
C ALA A 454 8.12 3.41 16.36
N ARG A 455 7.37 4.33 15.75
CA ARG A 455 6.10 4.02 15.08
C ARG A 455 6.30 3.12 13.86
N ASP A 456 7.28 3.43 13.00
CA ASP A 456 7.62 2.60 11.84
C ASP A 456 8.22 1.25 12.25
N VAL A 457 9.07 1.25 13.28
CA VAL A 457 9.62 0.02 13.86
C VAL A 457 8.50 -0.89 14.36
N ALA A 458 7.55 -0.36 15.11
CA ALA A 458 6.39 -1.11 15.60
C ALA A 458 5.54 -1.67 14.45
N GLY A 459 5.30 -0.89 13.39
CA GLY A 459 4.61 -1.34 12.19
C GLY A 459 5.29 -2.55 11.54
N MET A 460 6.62 -2.51 11.41
CA MET A 460 7.40 -3.63 10.86
C MET A 460 7.33 -4.87 11.75
N LEU A 461 7.47 -4.71 13.08
CA LEU A 461 7.35 -5.83 14.01
C LEU A 461 5.97 -6.49 13.93
N ARG A 462 4.91 -5.69 13.84
CA ARG A 462 3.56 -6.21 13.61
C ARG A 462 3.44 -6.96 12.29
N SER A 463 4.05 -6.45 11.23
CA SER A 463 4.05 -7.12 9.94
C SER A 463 4.74 -8.49 9.97
N LEU A 464 5.81 -8.65 10.76
CA LEU A 464 6.46 -9.96 10.99
C LEU A 464 5.53 -10.91 11.75
N ASP A 465 4.81 -10.43 12.77
CA ASP A 465 3.82 -11.23 13.48
C ASP A 465 2.70 -11.72 12.56
N TYR A 466 2.22 -10.85 11.65
CA TYR A 466 1.22 -11.22 10.64
C TYR A 466 1.76 -12.24 9.64
N ALA A 467 3.02 -12.14 9.22
CA ALA A 467 3.63 -13.12 8.30
C ALA A 467 3.70 -14.51 8.93
N ALA A 468 4.08 -14.58 10.21
CA ALA A 468 4.06 -15.83 11.01
C ALA A 468 2.66 -16.47 11.04
N ALA A 469 1.65 -15.68 11.39
CA ALA A 469 0.27 -16.17 11.47
C ALA A 469 -0.30 -16.56 10.09
N ALA A 470 -0.01 -15.76 9.05
CA ALA A 470 -0.51 -16.00 7.69
C ALA A 470 -0.01 -17.32 7.13
N VAL A 471 1.29 -17.62 7.30
CA VAL A 471 1.85 -18.88 6.77
C VAL A 471 1.23 -20.09 7.44
N LEU A 472 1.01 -20.07 8.76
CA LEU A 472 0.39 -21.19 9.50
C LEU A 472 -1.05 -21.44 9.06
N ARG A 473 -1.81 -20.38 8.87
CA ARG A 473 -3.22 -20.47 8.45
C ARG A 473 -3.41 -21.05 7.05
N ASP A 474 -2.50 -20.76 6.13
CA ASP A 474 -2.58 -21.22 4.74
C ASP A 474 -2.06 -22.66 4.56
N LEU A 475 -1.51 -23.28 5.61
CA LEU A 475 -1.01 -24.65 5.53
C LEU A 475 -2.15 -25.67 5.57
N PRO A 476 -2.04 -26.75 4.78
CA PRO A 476 -2.99 -27.85 4.87
C PRO A 476 -2.87 -28.54 6.25
N PRO A 477 -4.01 -28.97 6.84
CA PRO A 477 -3.99 -29.71 8.10
C PRO A 477 -3.19 -31.00 7.94
N ARG A 478 -2.47 -31.42 9.00
CA ARG A 478 -1.81 -32.72 9.03
C ARG A 478 -2.80 -33.85 9.31
N ALA A 479 -2.36 -35.08 9.05
CA ALA A 479 -3.17 -36.26 9.36
C ALA A 479 -3.53 -36.31 10.87
N PRO A 480 -4.76 -36.71 11.23
CA PRO A 480 -5.17 -36.80 12.63
C PRO A 480 -4.20 -37.63 13.46
N GLY A 481 -3.73 -37.08 14.57
CA GLY A 481 -2.78 -37.74 15.49
C GLY A 481 -1.30 -37.64 15.11
N ALA A 482 -0.94 -36.98 14.02
CA ALA A 482 0.46 -36.67 13.72
C ALA A 482 0.90 -35.41 14.49
N ALA A 483 2.10 -35.45 15.07
CA ALA A 483 2.69 -34.24 15.67
C ALA A 483 2.93 -33.18 14.59
N ASP A 484 2.59 -31.94 14.92
CA ASP A 484 2.83 -30.81 14.03
C ASP A 484 3.87 -29.84 14.61
N PRO A 485 5.13 -29.88 14.17
CA PRO A 485 6.18 -29.00 14.66
C PRO A 485 6.13 -27.59 14.04
N ARG A 486 5.28 -27.37 13.02
CA ARG A 486 5.25 -26.11 12.24
C ARG A 486 4.93 -24.88 13.11
N PRO A 487 3.99 -24.91 14.06
CA PRO A 487 3.73 -23.78 14.95
C PRO A 487 4.97 -23.38 15.78
N GLU A 488 5.70 -24.36 16.34
CA GLU A 488 6.91 -24.12 17.12
C GLU A 488 8.04 -23.53 16.26
N ILE A 489 8.25 -24.06 15.07
CA ILE A 489 9.25 -23.55 14.10
C ILE A 489 8.95 -22.09 13.73
N ILE A 490 7.70 -21.75 13.48
CA ILE A 490 7.30 -20.40 13.11
C ILE A 490 7.40 -19.44 14.29
N GLU A 491 7.10 -19.88 15.51
CA GLU A 491 7.26 -19.05 16.72
C GLU A 491 8.74 -18.76 17.02
N GLU A 492 9.60 -19.76 16.85
CA GLU A 492 11.05 -19.57 16.93
C GLU A 492 11.53 -18.56 15.88
N TRP A 493 11.10 -18.75 14.61
CA TRP A 493 11.42 -17.80 13.55
C TRP A 493 10.92 -16.38 13.88
N ARG A 494 9.68 -16.23 14.33
CA ARG A 494 9.09 -14.93 14.68
C ARG A 494 9.94 -14.20 15.73
N THR A 495 10.35 -14.94 16.77
CA THR A 495 11.18 -14.38 17.84
C THR A 495 12.54 -13.94 17.32
N LEU A 496 13.23 -14.78 16.53
CA LEU A 496 14.52 -14.47 15.94
C LEU A 496 14.44 -13.35 14.91
N ALA A 497 13.42 -13.34 14.06
CA ALA A 497 13.20 -12.32 13.04
C ALA A 497 13.09 -10.92 13.65
N ARG A 498 12.32 -10.77 14.73
CA ARG A 498 12.22 -9.52 15.50
C ARG A 498 13.57 -9.10 16.07
N GLY A 499 14.32 -10.05 16.65
CA GLY A 499 15.65 -9.79 17.20
C GLY A 499 16.65 -9.34 16.14
N ILE A 500 16.73 -10.05 15.01
CA ILE A 500 17.64 -9.72 13.89
C ILE A 500 17.33 -8.32 13.33
N PHE A 501 16.06 -8.04 13.04
CA PHE A 501 15.64 -6.73 12.54
C PHE A 501 15.99 -5.61 13.52
N LEU A 502 15.65 -5.75 14.82
CA LEU A 502 15.93 -4.73 15.83
C LEU A 502 17.42 -4.54 16.07
N ALA A 503 18.22 -5.61 16.11
CA ALA A 503 19.67 -5.52 16.28
C ALA A 503 20.29 -4.73 15.12
N ALA A 504 19.98 -5.10 13.88
CA ALA A 504 20.49 -4.43 12.69
C ALA A 504 20.02 -2.96 12.58
N TYR A 505 18.81 -2.65 13.01
CA TYR A 505 18.29 -1.29 13.12
C TYR A 505 19.06 -0.49 14.17
N HIS A 506 19.24 -1.03 15.37
CA HIS A 506 19.95 -0.39 16.47
C HIS A 506 21.43 -0.14 16.16
N ASP A 507 22.10 -1.04 15.42
CA ASP A 507 23.48 -0.86 14.96
C ASP A 507 23.64 0.42 14.12
N VAL A 508 22.61 0.81 13.39
CA VAL A 508 22.62 2.02 12.56
C VAL A 508 22.25 3.27 13.36
N VAL A 509 21.17 3.22 14.16
CA VAL A 509 20.62 4.43 14.80
C VAL A 509 21.10 4.66 16.23
N GLY A 510 21.68 3.64 16.88
CA GLY A 510 21.90 3.61 18.33
C GLY A 510 22.77 4.74 18.88
N ALA A 511 23.70 5.28 18.10
CA ALA A 511 24.55 6.39 18.47
C ALA A 511 24.01 7.77 18.06
N SER A 512 22.86 7.82 17.38
CA SER A 512 22.29 9.04 16.84
C SER A 512 21.30 9.70 17.82
N ARG A 513 21.07 11.01 17.63
CA ARG A 513 20.01 11.73 18.35
C ARG A 513 18.60 11.35 17.90
N ALA A 514 18.44 10.68 16.76
CA ALA A 514 17.13 10.24 16.25
C ALA A 514 16.45 9.26 17.19
N TRP A 515 17.22 8.55 18.01
CA TRP A 515 16.75 7.45 18.86
C TRP A 515 17.06 7.73 20.33
N PRO A 516 16.17 7.36 21.27
CA PRO A 516 16.46 7.52 22.70
C PRO A 516 17.75 6.79 23.10
N PRO A 517 18.61 7.37 23.94
CA PRO A 517 19.86 6.75 24.33
C PRO A 517 19.67 5.52 25.23
N GLU A 518 18.62 5.51 26.05
CA GLU A 518 18.35 4.46 27.01
C GLU A 518 17.52 3.32 26.41
N ALA A 519 17.94 2.07 26.63
CA ALA A 519 17.25 0.88 26.13
C ALA A 519 15.80 0.81 26.62
N ALA A 520 15.57 1.05 27.92
CA ALA A 520 14.22 1.03 28.49
C ALA A 520 13.26 2.05 27.83
N ALA A 521 13.78 3.25 27.48
CA ALA A 521 12.99 4.25 26.77
C ALA A 521 12.64 3.81 25.34
N ARG A 522 13.58 3.16 24.65
CA ARG A 522 13.36 2.58 23.31
C ARG A 522 12.30 1.50 23.31
N ASP A 523 12.45 0.54 24.24
CA ASP A 523 11.55 -0.59 24.37
C ASP A 523 10.14 -0.14 24.74
N GLY A 524 10.02 0.83 25.64
CA GLY A 524 8.76 1.42 26.03
C GLY A 524 8.05 2.14 24.87
N LEU A 525 8.79 2.95 24.07
CA LEU A 525 8.21 3.59 22.88
C LEU A 525 7.71 2.55 21.87
N ILE A 526 8.51 1.53 21.57
CA ILE A 526 8.11 0.45 20.68
C ILE A 526 6.84 -0.23 21.23
N ALA A 527 6.78 -0.53 22.54
CA ALA A 527 5.61 -1.18 23.16
C ALA A 527 4.34 -0.35 23.02
N VAL A 528 4.40 0.98 23.23
CA VAL A 528 3.25 1.88 23.04
C VAL A 528 2.75 1.84 21.59
N PHE A 529 3.64 1.93 20.60
CA PHE A 529 3.21 1.91 19.19
C PHE A 529 2.83 0.51 18.69
N VAL A 530 3.37 -0.57 19.25
CA VAL A 530 2.88 -1.93 19.02
C VAL A 530 1.45 -2.06 19.55
N ALA A 531 1.16 -1.52 20.75
CA ALA A 531 -0.20 -1.53 21.32
C ALA A 531 -1.19 -0.74 20.45
N SER A 532 -0.83 0.50 20.05
CA SER A 532 -1.63 1.34 19.15
C SER A 532 -1.91 0.62 17.83
N LYS A 533 -0.87 0.09 17.16
CA LYS A 533 -1.04 -0.60 15.88
C LYS A 533 -1.88 -1.87 16.04
N ALA A 534 -1.68 -2.66 17.10
CA ALA A 534 -2.48 -3.87 17.36
C ALA A 534 -3.96 -3.52 17.65
N ALA A 535 -4.25 -2.43 18.34
CA ALA A 535 -5.62 -1.95 18.58
C ALA A 535 -6.30 -1.48 17.27
N TYR A 536 -5.56 -0.75 16.43
CA TYR A 536 -6.02 -0.38 15.09
C TYR A 536 -6.31 -1.62 14.23
N GLU A 537 -5.38 -2.59 14.20
CA GLU A 537 -5.53 -3.85 13.48
C GLU A 537 -6.75 -4.63 13.98
N LEU A 538 -6.95 -4.74 15.30
CA LEU A 538 -8.12 -5.41 15.87
C LEU A 538 -9.43 -4.76 15.38
N THR A 539 -9.48 -3.44 15.37
CA THR A 539 -10.63 -2.69 14.85
C THR A 539 -10.87 -2.96 13.37
N TYR A 540 -9.80 -3.01 12.58
CA TYR A 540 -9.86 -3.29 11.15
C TYR A 540 -10.32 -4.73 10.86
N GLU A 541 -9.73 -5.72 11.55
CA GLU A 541 -10.06 -7.13 11.35
C GLU A 541 -11.49 -7.45 11.76
N LEU A 542 -11.96 -6.93 12.89
CA LEU A 542 -13.35 -7.08 13.32
C LEU A 542 -14.35 -6.55 12.29
N LYS A 543 -14.02 -5.49 11.57
CA LYS A 543 -14.89 -4.90 10.54
C LYS A 543 -14.81 -5.59 9.18
N ASN A 544 -13.64 -6.10 8.80
CA ASN A 544 -13.35 -6.50 7.43
C ASN A 544 -13.02 -8.00 7.29
N ARG A 545 -12.31 -8.59 8.26
CA ARG A 545 -11.81 -9.98 8.22
C ARG A 545 -11.84 -10.63 9.59
N PRO A 546 -13.02 -10.93 10.18
CA PRO A 546 -13.14 -11.42 11.56
C PRO A 546 -12.31 -12.67 11.87
N SER A 547 -12.03 -13.51 10.88
CA SER A 547 -11.16 -14.69 11.01
C SER A 547 -9.68 -14.37 11.26
N TRP A 548 -9.25 -13.10 11.11
CA TRP A 548 -7.90 -12.65 11.40
C TRP A 548 -7.77 -11.97 12.78
N ALA A 549 -8.88 -11.76 13.48
CA ALA A 549 -8.89 -11.04 14.75
C ALA A 549 -8.03 -11.69 15.85
N ALA A 550 -7.79 -13.00 15.79
CA ALA A 550 -6.92 -13.72 16.71
C ALA A 550 -5.49 -13.14 16.77
N ILE A 551 -4.96 -12.62 15.64
CA ILE A 551 -3.59 -12.09 15.54
C ILE A 551 -3.40 -10.84 16.42
N PRO A 552 -4.17 -9.74 16.23
CA PRO A 552 -4.06 -8.58 17.10
C PRO A 552 -4.51 -8.87 18.54
N ILE A 553 -5.48 -9.75 18.77
CA ILE A 553 -5.87 -10.18 20.12
C ILE A 553 -4.67 -10.80 20.85
N GLY A 554 -3.95 -11.73 20.21
CA GLY A 554 -2.76 -12.37 20.78
C GLY A 554 -1.66 -11.36 21.14
N ALA A 555 -1.42 -10.36 20.29
CA ALA A 555 -0.45 -9.31 20.56
C ALA A 555 -0.84 -8.44 21.77
N LEU A 556 -2.11 -8.05 21.89
CA LEU A 556 -2.61 -7.28 23.02
C LEU A 556 -2.60 -8.09 24.32
N LEU A 557 -2.86 -9.41 24.24
CA LEU A 557 -2.73 -10.32 25.39
C LEU A 557 -1.28 -10.42 25.87
N ALA A 558 -0.32 -10.55 24.97
CA ALA A 558 1.11 -10.58 25.31
C ALA A 558 1.54 -9.28 26.03
N LEU A 559 1.08 -8.13 25.56
CA LEU A 559 1.30 -6.84 26.21
C LEU A 559 0.64 -6.77 27.60
N ALA A 560 -0.52 -7.36 27.78
CA ALA A 560 -1.20 -7.42 29.09
C ALA A 560 -0.52 -8.38 30.10
N GLY A 561 0.59 -9.02 29.73
CA GLY A 561 1.34 -9.93 30.60
C GLY A 561 0.73 -11.33 30.71
N ALA A 562 0.00 -11.78 29.68
CA ALA A 562 -0.55 -13.13 29.59
C ALA A 562 0.10 -13.88 28.42
N GLU A 563 0.44 -15.15 28.62
CA GLU A 563 0.69 -16.06 27.50
C GLU A 563 -0.60 -16.20 26.67
N SER A 564 -0.47 -16.18 25.34
CA SER A 564 -1.62 -16.37 24.45
C SER A 564 -2.12 -17.82 24.56
N PRO A 565 -3.43 -18.07 24.84
CA PRO A 565 -3.94 -19.45 24.96
C PRO A 565 -3.84 -20.24 23.65
N ALA A 566 -3.74 -19.59 22.51
CA ALA A 566 -3.78 -20.19 21.17
C ALA A 566 -2.48 -20.90 20.73
N MET A 567 -1.46 -20.98 21.60
CA MET A 567 -0.17 -21.61 21.29
C MET A 567 0.09 -22.91 22.08
N VAL A 568 -0.88 -23.38 22.86
CA VAL A 568 -0.66 -24.53 23.77
C VAL A 568 -1.35 -25.82 23.32
N GLU A 569 -2.33 -25.76 22.38
CA GLU A 569 -3.01 -26.97 21.87
C GLU A 569 -3.39 -26.77 20.37
N ALA A 570 -2.51 -27.12 19.47
CA ALA A 570 -2.85 -27.44 18.08
C ALA A 570 -2.01 -28.63 17.58
#